data_42d32053fcb72144ea20abfc5ad84234
#
_entry.id   42d32053fcb72144ea20abfc5ad84234
#
_cell.length_a   1.000
_cell.length_b   1.000
_cell.length_c   1.000
_cell.angle_alpha   90.00
_cell.angle_beta   90.00
_cell.angle_gamma   90.00
#
_symmetry.space_group_name_H-M   'P 1'
#
loop_
_entity.id
_entity.type
_entity.pdbx_description
1 polymer ?
#
loop_
_entity_poly.entity_id
_entity_poly.type
_entity_poly.pdbx_seq_one_letter_code
_entity_poly.pdbx_strand_id
1 'polypeptide(L)'
;MKKLLLFFIFIFLSSCSSFRPLSESNLSVDDQINLYIKKYAPAATKNMRFYKIPASITLAQGILESGHGQSTLAKKANNHFGIKCHKGWKGKSISHDDDAKDECFRSYKNPLRSYIDHSLFLVERDRYSSLFKLNRKDYKSWAIGLKAAGYATDPKYAEKLISLIERFKLNRFDE
;
A
#
# COMPACT_ATOMS: atom_id res chain seq x y z
N MET A 1 5.66 -52.91 60.90
CA MET A 1 6.05 -51.54 60.58
C MET A 1 5.63 -51.27 59.13
N LYS A 2 4.45 -50.60 58.89
CA LYS A 2 3.92 -50.31 57.59
C LYS A 2 4.36 -48.88 57.20
N LYS A 3 5.17 -48.71 56.13
CA LYS A 3 5.56 -47.43 55.60
C LYS A 3 4.42 -46.90 54.69
N LEU A 4 3.83 -45.78 55.09
CA LEU A 4 2.83 -45.08 54.37
C LEU A 4 3.52 -44.17 53.31
N LEU A 5 3.32 -44.46 52.01
CA LEU A 5 3.89 -43.67 50.90
C LEU A 5 2.85 -42.63 50.51
N LEU A 6 3.11 -41.37 50.85
CA LEU A 6 2.29 -40.23 50.46
C LEU A 6 2.65 -39.83 49.01
N PHE A 7 1.72 -40.05 48.09
CA PHE A 7 1.83 -39.59 46.70
C PHE A 7 1.31 -38.14 46.61
N PHE A 8 2.22 -37.20 46.43
CA PHE A 8 1.87 -35.82 46.10
C PHE A 8 1.52 -35.73 44.62
N ILE A 9 0.21 -35.57 44.29
CA ILE A 9 -0.25 -35.26 42.92
C ILE A 9 -0.08 -33.77 42.71
N PHE A 10 0.93 -33.37 41.90
CA PHE A 10 1.08 -32.01 41.39
C PHE A 10 0.11 -31.82 40.23
N ILE A 11 -1.01 -31.12 40.46
CA ILE A 11 -1.92 -30.70 39.40
C ILE A 11 -1.33 -29.46 38.74
N PHE A 12 -0.71 -29.62 37.54
CA PHE A 12 -0.34 -28.54 36.67
C PHE A 12 -1.62 -27.95 36.04
N LEU A 13 -2.10 -26.84 36.58
CA LEU A 13 -3.09 -26.02 35.92
C LEU A 13 -2.42 -25.31 34.71
N SER A 14 -2.50 -25.93 33.53
CA SER A 14 -2.16 -25.28 32.27
C SER A 14 -3.20 -24.17 31.99
N SER A 15 -2.84 -22.95 32.37
CA SER A 15 -3.59 -21.75 31.94
C SER A 15 -3.36 -21.55 30.45
N CYS A 16 -4.23 -22.12 29.65
CA CYS A 16 -4.28 -21.87 28.22
C CYS A 16 -4.90 -20.48 28.01
N SER A 17 -4.09 -19.43 28.01
CA SER A 17 -4.53 -18.11 27.61
C SER A 17 -4.86 -18.15 26.11
N SER A 18 -6.15 -18.19 25.78
CA SER A 18 -6.66 -18.12 24.43
C SER A 18 -6.27 -16.77 23.83
N PHE A 19 -5.19 -16.73 23.09
CA PHE A 19 -4.80 -15.58 22.27
C PHE A 19 -5.84 -15.47 21.15
N ARG A 20 -6.87 -14.61 21.33
CA ARG A 20 -7.78 -14.24 20.25
C ARG A 20 -7.03 -13.26 19.35
N PRO A 21 -6.78 -13.59 18.06
CA PRO A 21 -6.24 -12.62 17.14
C PRO A 21 -7.24 -11.45 17.05
N LEU A 22 -6.73 -10.22 17.24
CA LEU A 22 -7.52 -9.00 17.03
C LEU A 22 -8.02 -9.02 15.58
N SER A 23 -9.34 -8.86 15.37
CA SER A 23 -9.88 -8.70 14.02
C SER A 23 -9.35 -7.38 13.43
N GLU A 24 -9.04 -7.35 12.14
CA GLU A 24 -8.54 -6.15 11.45
C GLU A 24 -9.45 -4.92 11.64
N SER A 25 -10.76 -5.15 11.90
CA SER A 25 -11.75 -4.09 12.16
C SER A 25 -11.54 -3.34 13.48
N ASN A 26 -10.76 -3.87 14.42
CA ASN A 26 -10.50 -3.25 15.72
C ASN A 26 -9.13 -2.57 15.81
N LEU A 27 -8.37 -2.55 14.71
CA LEU A 27 -7.06 -1.92 14.66
C LEU A 27 -7.20 -0.41 14.48
N SER A 28 -6.28 0.35 15.09
CA SER A 28 -6.16 1.78 14.79
C SER A 28 -5.82 2.00 13.30
N VAL A 29 -6.11 3.19 12.79
CA VAL A 29 -5.75 3.54 11.38
C VAL A 29 -4.25 3.37 11.14
N ASP A 30 -3.42 3.74 12.11
CA ASP A 30 -1.97 3.59 12.00
C ASP A 30 -1.53 2.12 11.95
N ASP A 31 -2.18 1.24 12.72
CA ASP A 31 -1.90 -0.19 12.66
C ASP A 31 -2.31 -0.79 11.31
N GLN A 32 -3.45 -0.36 10.77
CA GLN A 32 -3.89 -0.78 9.43
C GLN A 32 -2.90 -0.32 8.35
N ILE A 33 -2.40 0.92 8.43
CA ILE A 33 -1.37 1.44 7.53
C ILE A 33 -0.07 0.64 7.69
N ASN A 34 0.35 0.33 8.92
CA ASN A 34 1.55 -0.48 9.16
C ASN A 34 1.43 -1.90 8.57
N LEU A 35 0.25 -2.52 8.66
CA LEU A 35 -0.03 -3.80 7.99
C LEU A 35 0.04 -3.67 6.47
N TYR A 36 -0.51 -2.59 5.91
CA TYR A 36 -0.40 -2.30 4.49
C TYR A 36 1.05 -2.17 4.03
N ILE A 37 1.86 -1.40 4.76
CA ILE A 37 3.28 -1.22 4.50
C ILE A 37 4.01 -2.57 4.55
N LYS A 38 3.82 -3.34 5.62
CA LYS A 38 4.43 -4.68 5.78
C LYS A 38 4.12 -5.57 4.58
N LYS A 39 2.88 -5.54 4.10
CA LYS A 39 2.42 -6.38 2.98
C LYS A 39 2.98 -5.95 1.63
N TYR A 40 3.10 -4.65 1.37
CA TYR A 40 3.39 -4.13 0.03
C TYR A 40 4.78 -3.52 -0.14
N ALA A 41 5.55 -3.28 0.93
CA ALA A 41 6.91 -2.78 0.83
C ALA A 41 7.82 -3.65 -0.06
N PRO A 42 7.76 -5.00 -0.01
CA PRO A 42 8.56 -5.83 -0.91
C PRO A 42 8.25 -5.58 -2.40
N ALA A 43 6.96 -5.34 -2.73
CA ALA A 43 6.56 -5.04 -4.09
C ALA A 43 7.05 -3.66 -4.55
N ALA A 44 6.90 -2.64 -3.70
CA ALA A 44 7.36 -1.29 -3.97
C ALA A 44 8.89 -1.24 -4.16
N THR A 45 9.66 -1.88 -3.27
CA THR A 45 11.12 -1.97 -3.37
C THR A 45 11.55 -2.72 -4.65
N LYS A 46 10.88 -3.83 -4.96
CA LYS A 46 11.14 -4.54 -6.22
C LYS A 46 10.89 -3.64 -7.43
N ASN A 47 9.75 -2.95 -7.46
CA ASN A 47 9.42 -2.04 -8.56
C ASN A 47 10.41 -0.88 -8.68
N MET A 48 10.88 -0.31 -7.56
CA MET A 48 11.91 0.74 -7.56
C MET A 48 13.17 0.29 -8.31
N ARG A 49 13.61 -0.97 -8.11
CA ARG A 49 14.81 -1.51 -8.80
C ARG A 49 14.63 -1.54 -10.31
N PHE A 50 13.44 -1.88 -10.81
CA PHE A 50 13.15 -1.99 -12.24
C PHE A 50 12.75 -0.65 -12.87
N TYR A 51 11.83 0.08 -12.24
CA TYR A 51 11.20 1.27 -12.81
C TYR A 51 11.78 2.59 -12.30
N LYS A 52 12.70 2.56 -11.33
CA LYS A 52 13.42 3.72 -10.79
C LYS A 52 12.55 4.75 -10.05
N ILE A 53 11.34 4.41 -9.69
CA ILE A 53 10.44 5.21 -8.86
C ILE A 53 10.75 4.89 -7.39
N PRO A 54 10.92 5.88 -6.49
CA PRO A 54 11.13 5.62 -5.06
C PRO A 54 10.07 4.69 -4.47
N ALA A 55 10.49 3.71 -3.67
CA ALA A 55 9.57 2.80 -3.01
C ALA A 55 8.68 3.54 -2.02
N SER A 56 9.22 4.58 -1.34
CA SER A 56 8.48 5.47 -0.45
C SER A 56 7.33 6.18 -1.16
N ILE A 57 7.57 6.69 -2.35
CA ILE A 57 6.54 7.33 -3.21
C ILE A 57 5.46 6.32 -3.58
N THR A 58 5.86 5.15 -4.08
CA THR A 58 4.91 4.10 -4.48
C THR A 58 4.05 3.65 -3.30
N LEU A 59 4.64 3.48 -2.10
CA LEU A 59 3.90 3.11 -0.89
C LEU A 59 2.95 4.22 -0.44
N ALA A 60 3.41 5.47 -0.39
CA ALA A 60 2.59 6.61 0.03
C ALA A 60 1.38 6.80 -0.91
N GLN A 61 1.60 6.70 -2.23
CA GLN A 61 0.50 6.70 -3.20
C GLN A 61 -0.45 5.53 -2.98
N GLY A 62 0.05 4.31 -2.83
CA GLY A 62 -0.79 3.15 -2.57
C GLY A 62 -1.62 3.30 -1.30
N ILE A 63 -1.07 3.84 -0.21
CA ILE A 63 -1.79 4.13 1.04
C ILE A 63 -2.88 5.18 0.78
N LEU A 64 -2.53 6.29 0.14
CA LEU A 64 -3.43 7.41 -0.09
C LEU A 64 -4.59 7.03 -1.02
N GLU A 65 -4.28 6.50 -2.20
CA GLU A 65 -5.26 6.20 -3.26
C GLU A 65 -6.18 5.02 -2.92
N SER A 66 -5.70 4.05 -2.14
CA SER A 66 -6.50 2.89 -1.76
C SER A 66 -7.15 2.98 -0.39
N GLY A 67 -6.95 4.10 0.35
CA GLY A 67 -7.32 4.13 1.77
C GLY A 67 -6.66 2.96 2.52
N HIS A 68 -5.35 2.83 2.43
CA HIS A 68 -4.57 1.70 2.97
C HIS A 68 -5.13 0.30 2.64
N GLY A 69 -5.67 0.16 1.42
CA GLY A 69 -6.23 -1.09 0.91
C GLY A 69 -7.70 -1.32 1.27
N GLN A 70 -8.38 -0.36 1.89
CA GLN A 70 -9.77 -0.49 2.32
C GLN A 70 -10.79 0.00 1.30
N SER A 71 -10.37 0.75 0.26
CA SER A 71 -11.27 1.25 -0.78
C SER A 71 -11.96 0.12 -1.57
N THR A 72 -13.12 0.43 -2.16
CA THR A 72 -13.85 -0.49 -3.03
C THR A 72 -12.99 -1.00 -4.18
N LEU A 73 -12.22 -0.10 -4.83
CA LEU A 73 -11.33 -0.45 -5.93
C LEU A 73 -10.21 -1.40 -5.49
N ALA A 74 -9.61 -1.17 -4.32
CA ALA A 74 -8.59 -2.06 -3.77
C ALA A 74 -9.15 -3.45 -3.45
N LYS A 75 -10.32 -3.53 -2.81
CA LYS A 75 -10.93 -4.80 -2.37
C LYS A 75 -11.53 -5.61 -3.50
N LYS A 76 -12.27 -4.98 -4.41
CA LYS A 76 -13.03 -5.68 -5.47
C LYS A 76 -12.24 -5.85 -6.76
N ALA A 77 -11.32 -4.92 -7.07
CA ALA A 77 -10.57 -4.89 -8.32
C ALA A 77 -9.06 -5.06 -8.15
N ASN A 78 -8.54 -5.22 -6.93
CA ASN A 78 -7.10 -5.18 -6.63
C ASN A 78 -6.40 -3.93 -7.19
N ASN A 79 -7.14 -2.83 -7.38
CA ASN A 79 -6.65 -1.58 -7.95
C ASN A 79 -6.32 -0.61 -6.81
N HIS A 80 -5.05 -0.57 -6.43
CA HIS A 80 -4.56 0.20 -5.30
C HIS A 80 -4.20 1.65 -5.64
N PHE A 81 -4.32 2.05 -6.91
CA PHE A 81 -3.89 3.37 -7.38
C PHE A 81 -4.99 4.10 -8.17
N GLY A 82 -6.22 3.59 -8.18
CA GLY A 82 -7.32 4.21 -8.90
C GLY A 82 -7.08 4.34 -10.40
N ILE A 83 -6.38 3.38 -11.03
CA ILE A 83 -6.06 3.50 -12.46
C ILE A 83 -7.30 3.24 -13.29
N LYS A 84 -7.75 4.30 -14.01
CA LYS A 84 -8.89 4.25 -14.93
C LYS A 84 -8.56 3.47 -16.20
N CYS A 85 -9.58 2.95 -16.89
CA CYS A 85 -9.44 2.37 -18.22
C CYS A 85 -9.12 3.47 -19.22
N HIS A 86 -7.88 3.55 -19.68
CA HIS A 86 -7.51 4.44 -20.77
C HIS A 86 -7.74 3.77 -22.12
N LYS A 87 -7.75 4.57 -23.19
CA LYS A 87 -7.86 4.09 -24.57
C LYS A 87 -6.86 2.94 -24.83
N GLY A 88 -7.37 1.82 -25.34
CA GLY A 88 -6.57 0.63 -25.60
C GLY A 88 -6.50 -0.40 -24.45
N TRP A 89 -7.11 -0.14 -23.28
CA TRP A 89 -7.19 -1.14 -22.23
C TRP A 89 -8.03 -2.35 -22.68
N LYS A 90 -7.45 -3.55 -22.62
CA LYS A 90 -8.09 -4.82 -23.01
C LYS A 90 -8.24 -5.79 -21.81
N GLY A 91 -7.83 -5.39 -20.61
CA GLY A 91 -7.93 -6.19 -19.40
C GLY A 91 -9.33 -6.13 -18.77
N LYS A 92 -9.49 -6.82 -17.65
CA LYS A 92 -10.71 -6.76 -16.85
C LYS A 92 -10.91 -5.36 -16.26
N SER A 93 -12.16 -4.97 -16.05
CA SER A 93 -12.53 -3.67 -15.47
C SER A 93 -13.72 -3.81 -14.53
N ILE A 94 -13.93 -2.79 -13.70
CA ILE A 94 -15.15 -2.57 -12.95
C ILE A 94 -15.63 -1.13 -13.16
N SER A 95 -16.93 -0.91 -13.02
CA SER A 95 -17.50 0.43 -12.94
C SER A 95 -17.46 0.92 -11.50
N HIS A 96 -17.13 2.20 -11.29
CA HIS A 96 -17.12 2.85 -9.99
C HIS A 96 -17.31 4.35 -10.16
N ASP A 97 -18.06 4.96 -9.26
CA ASP A 97 -18.26 6.40 -9.23
C ASP A 97 -17.05 7.10 -8.61
N ASP A 98 -16.47 8.09 -9.30
CA ASP A 98 -15.35 8.90 -8.86
C ASP A 98 -15.60 10.36 -9.26
N ASP A 99 -14.85 10.93 -10.22
CA ASP A 99 -15.11 12.28 -10.75
C ASP A 99 -16.43 12.34 -11.53
N ALA A 100 -16.82 11.23 -12.14
CA ALA A 100 -18.09 11.03 -12.84
C ALA A 100 -18.73 9.71 -12.42
N LYS A 101 -20.03 9.57 -12.75
CA LYS A 101 -20.76 8.33 -12.52
C LYS A 101 -20.30 7.23 -13.50
N ASP A 102 -20.28 5.99 -13.01
CA ASP A 102 -20.01 4.79 -13.83
C ASP A 102 -18.66 4.82 -14.57
N GLU A 103 -17.61 5.41 -14.01
CA GLU A 103 -16.29 5.43 -14.63
C GLU A 103 -15.64 4.04 -14.64
N CYS A 104 -14.90 3.77 -15.73
CA CYS A 104 -14.21 2.50 -15.91
C CYS A 104 -12.86 2.48 -15.17
N PHE A 105 -12.68 1.53 -14.26
CA PHE A 105 -11.40 1.28 -13.58
C PHE A 105 -10.85 -0.09 -13.93
N ARG A 106 -9.52 -0.18 -14.07
CA ARG A 106 -8.82 -1.43 -14.31
C ARG A 106 -8.99 -2.39 -13.15
N SER A 107 -9.19 -3.68 -13.46
CA SER A 107 -9.25 -4.76 -12.48
C SER A 107 -8.12 -5.75 -12.70
N TYR A 108 -7.44 -6.13 -11.61
CA TYR A 108 -6.25 -6.96 -11.65
C TYR A 108 -6.47 -8.32 -10.98
N LYS A 109 -5.70 -9.33 -11.40
CA LYS A 109 -5.74 -10.68 -10.82
C LYS A 109 -5.32 -10.66 -9.34
N ASN A 110 -4.40 -9.77 -8.98
CA ASN A 110 -3.90 -9.56 -7.62
C ASN A 110 -3.34 -8.14 -7.47
N PRO A 111 -3.14 -7.66 -6.22
CA PRO A 111 -2.63 -6.30 -5.96
C PRO A 111 -1.27 -6.00 -6.58
N LEU A 112 -0.37 -6.99 -6.67
CA LEU A 112 0.97 -6.78 -7.23
C LEU A 112 0.93 -6.34 -8.71
N ARG A 113 -0.11 -6.74 -9.46
CA ARG A 113 -0.31 -6.29 -10.83
C ARG A 113 -0.68 -4.80 -10.89
N SER A 114 -1.43 -4.28 -9.93
CA SER A 114 -1.70 -2.83 -9.88
C SER A 114 -0.44 -2.03 -9.55
N TYR A 115 0.45 -2.57 -8.72
CA TYR A 115 1.75 -1.96 -8.42
C TYR A 115 2.66 -1.86 -9.65
N ILE A 116 2.69 -2.93 -10.46
CA ILE A 116 3.44 -2.94 -11.73
C ILE A 116 2.82 -1.94 -12.70
N ASP A 117 1.50 -1.98 -12.87
CA ASP A 117 0.79 -1.11 -13.80
C ASP A 117 0.90 0.37 -13.43
N HIS A 118 0.88 0.69 -12.13
CA HIS A 118 1.18 2.03 -11.64
C HIS A 118 2.60 2.48 -12.03
N SER A 119 3.60 1.61 -11.90
CA SER A 119 4.96 1.95 -12.31
C SER A 119 5.04 2.21 -13.82
N LEU A 120 4.40 1.37 -14.64
CA LEU A 120 4.30 1.57 -16.09
C LEU A 120 3.52 2.86 -16.43
N PHE A 121 2.44 3.15 -15.69
CA PHE A 121 1.68 4.39 -15.85
C PHE A 121 2.56 5.64 -15.74
N LEU A 122 3.53 5.65 -14.81
CA LEU A 122 4.46 6.77 -14.66
C LEU A 122 5.58 6.76 -15.71
N VAL A 123 6.13 5.59 -16.03
CA VAL A 123 7.26 5.44 -16.97
C VAL A 123 6.84 5.78 -18.41
N GLU A 124 5.64 5.35 -18.82
CA GLU A 124 5.18 5.43 -20.21
C GLU A 124 4.56 6.77 -20.59
N ARG A 125 4.42 7.71 -19.65
CA ARG A 125 3.79 9.01 -19.92
C ARG A 125 4.78 10.15 -19.86
N ASP A 126 4.98 10.86 -20.98
CA ASP A 126 5.94 11.95 -21.13
C ASP A 126 5.84 13.03 -20.06
N ARG A 127 4.64 13.31 -19.55
CA ARG A 127 4.43 14.31 -18.49
C ARG A 127 5.18 13.99 -17.18
N TYR A 128 5.56 12.74 -16.95
CA TYR A 128 6.34 12.32 -15.78
C TYR A 128 7.82 12.14 -16.07
N SER A 129 8.28 12.30 -17.31
CA SER A 129 9.67 12.03 -17.72
C SER A 129 10.72 12.82 -16.92
N SER A 130 10.39 14.05 -16.52
CA SER A 130 11.30 14.88 -15.70
C SER A 130 11.57 14.31 -14.32
N LEU A 131 10.63 13.51 -13.75
CA LEU A 131 10.79 12.88 -12.44
C LEU A 131 11.97 11.91 -12.42
N PHE A 132 12.22 11.23 -13.52
CA PHE A 132 13.28 10.23 -13.64
C PHE A 132 14.70 10.82 -13.69
N LYS A 133 14.81 12.17 -13.73
CA LYS A 133 16.08 12.90 -13.57
C LYS A 133 16.37 13.21 -12.10
N LEU A 134 15.42 13.06 -11.20
CA LEU A 134 15.56 13.30 -9.77
C LEU A 134 16.32 12.17 -9.09
N ASN A 135 16.98 12.50 -7.97
CA ASN A 135 17.55 11.48 -7.11
C ASN A 135 16.41 10.63 -6.52
N ARG A 136 16.55 9.31 -6.59
CA ARG A 136 15.55 8.36 -6.05
C ARG A 136 15.35 8.46 -4.54
N LYS A 137 16.33 8.99 -3.80
CA LYS A 137 16.23 9.23 -2.36
C LYS A 137 15.59 10.58 -2.02
N ASP A 138 15.33 11.42 -3.02
CA ASP A 138 14.68 12.73 -2.84
C ASP A 138 13.16 12.62 -3.06
N TYR A 139 12.51 11.91 -2.15
CA TYR A 139 11.06 11.74 -2.19
C TYR A 139 10.30 13.06 -2.15
N LYS A 140 10.87 14.14 -1.58
CA LYS A 140 10.22 15.46 -1.54
C LYS A 140 10.09 16.06 -2.94
N SER A 141 11.19 16.08 -3.69
CA SER A 141 11.15 16.53 -5.09
C SER A 141 10.27 15.63 -5.96
N TRP A 142 10.25 14.33 -5.71
CA TRP A 142 9.34 13.41 -6.39
C TRP A 142 7.87 13.72 -6.10
N ALA A 143 7.48 13.95 -4.84
CA ALA A 143 6.10 14.28 -4.47
C ALA A 143 5.64 15.61 -5.11
N ILE A 144 6.50 16.64 -5.06
CA ILE A 144 6.24 17.94 -5.68
C ILE A 144 6.12 17.79 -7.21
N GLY A 145 7.02 17.05 -7.82
CA GLY A 145 7.03 16.80 -9.25
C GLY A 145 5.81 16.02 -9.74
N LEU A 146 5.34 15.02 -8.99
CA LEU A 146 4.09 14.30 -9.29
C LEU A 146 2.89 15.24 -9.31
N LYS A 147 2.77 16.14 -8.30
CA LYS A 147 1.72 17.15 -8.27
C LYS A 147 1.83 18.11 -9.45
N ALA A 148 3.03 18.62 -9.75
CA ALA A 148 3.26 19.54 -10.87
C ALA A 148 2.96 18.89 -12.23
N ALA A 149 3.23 17.58 -12.38
CA ALA A 149 2.91 16.80 -13.57
C ALA A 149 1.41 16.41 -13.66
N GLY A 150 0.59 16.84 -12.72
CA GLY A 150 -0.87 16.61 -12.76
C GLY A 150 -1.27 15.17 -12.43
N TYR A 151 -0.56 14.50 -11.52
CA TYR A 151 -0.98 13.17 -11.05
C TYR A 151 -2.32 13.23 -10.31
N ALA A 152 -2.53 14.26 -9.50
CA ALA A 152 -3.76 14.51 -8.78
C ALA A 152 -4.17 15.99 -8.86
N THR A 153 -5.47 16.26 -8.76
CA THR A 153 -6.04 17.61 -8.77
C THR A 153 -5.88 18.30 -7.41
N ASP A 154 -5.84 17.54 -6.30
CA ASP A 154 -5.72 18.03 -4.93
C ASP A 154 -4.49 18.94 -4.77
N PRO A 155 -4.65 20.24 -4.37
CA PRO A 155 -3.53 21.16 -4.19
C PRO A 155 -2.54 20.69 -3.11
N LYS A 156 -3.00 19.92 -2.11
CA LYS A 156 -2.18 19.40 -1.00
C LYS A 156 -1.61 18.00 -1.27
N TYR A 157 -1.67 17.51 -2.51
CA TYR A 157 -1.24 16.14 -2.83
C TYR A 157 0.20 15.86 -2.41
N ALA A 158 1.14 16.74 -2.77
CA ALA A 158 2.55 16.60 -2.41
C ALA A 158 2.77 16.56 -0.89
N GLU A 159 2.10 17.46 -0.15
CA GLU A 159 2.17 17.51 1.31
C GLU A 159 1.65 16.22 1.95
N LYS A 160 0.54 15.68 1.44
CA LYS A 160 -0.02 14.40 1.92
C LYS A 160 0.95 13.24 1.72
N LEU A 161 1.60 13.15 0.55
CA LEU A 161 2.61 12.12 0.30
C LEU A 161 3.80 12.27 1.24
N ILE A 162 4.35 13.48 1.38
CA ILE A 162 5.49 13.77 2.26
C ILE A 162 5.15 13.42 3.71
N SER A 163 3.97 13.85 4.20
CA SER A 163 3.50 13.55 5.55
C SER A 163 3.42 12.04 5.82
N LEU A 164 2.88 11.25 4.88
CA LEU A 164 2.83 9.79 4.99
C LEU A 164 4.24 9.19 5.03
N ILE A 165 5.13 9.65 4.15
CA ILE A 165 6.50 9.14 4.09
C ILE A 165 7.24 9.42 5.39
N GLU A 166 7.14 10.63 5.94
CA GLU A 166 7.80 11.02 7.18
C GLU A 166 7.19 10.32 8.40
N ARG A 167 5.85 10.30 8.52
CA ARG A 167 5.14 9.66 9.63
C ARG A 167 5.45 8.19 9.77
N PHE A 168 5.48 7.46 8.66
CA PHE A 168 5.70 6.01 8.65
C PHE A 168 7.14 5.62 8.25
N LYS A 169 8.05 6.60 8.12
CA LYS A 169 9.47 6.41 7.76
C LYS A 169 9.64 5.57 6.50
N LEU A 170 8.82 5.84 5.47
CA LEU A 170 8.81 5.02 4.24
C LEU A 170 10.09 5.18 3.44
N ASN A 171 10.82 6.29 3.59
CA ASN A 171 12.10 6.55 2.94
C ASN A 171 13.19 5.48 3.25
N ARG A 172 13.03 4.69 4.32
CA ARG A 172 13.90 3.55 4.61
C ARG A 172 13.88 2.45 3.54
N PHE A 173 12.88 2.46 2.66
CA PHE A 173 12.75 1.50 1.57
C PHE A 173 13.37 1.99 0.25
N ASP A 174 13.96 3.20 0.21
CA ASP A 174 14.59 3.81 -0.98
C ASP A 174 16.10 3.50 -1.11
N GLU A 175 16.53 2.38 -0.55
CA GLU A 175 17.93 1.91 -0.56
C GLU A 175 18.27 1.07 -1.80
#